data_d328d8717f29280da6db8bd14c24988f
#
_entry.id   d328d8717f29280da6db8bd14c24988f
#
_cell.length_a   1.000
_cell.length_b   1.000
_cell.length_c   1.000
_cell.angle_alpha   90.00
_cell.angle_beta   90.00
_cell.angle_gamma   90.00
#
_symmetry.space_group_name_H-M   'P 1'
#
loop_
_entity.id
_entity.type
_entity.pdbx_description
1 polymer ?
#
loop_
_entity_poly.entity_id
_entity_poly.type
_entity_poly.pdbx_seq_one_letter_code
_entity_poly.pdbx_strand_id
1 'polypeptide(L)'
;MSKFHKRIFERNDNRKLLIYGRAEHTEKHTQELDITLPSSPHLRWNPSRQEWVTYSSGRENRTFFPPKKYCPFCPGSDLNFPTEIPFSSFEVAVFPNRWSSFNTHNKNIDIGSIKTKPSNGHSEIIVYSDVHEDTIAEMPLDRIQLLVETWNDRYTELLSRDDIAYVLPFENRGEELSLIHI
;
A
#
# COMPACT_ATOMS: atom_id res chain seq x y z
N MET A 1 17.20 3.91 20.75
CA MET A 1 17.42 2.64 20.04
C MET A 1 16.09 2.24 19.41
N SER A 2 16.07 1.84 18.14
CA SER A 2 14.85 1.34 17.47
C SER A 2 14.31 0.14 18.24
N LYS A 3 13.02 0.17 18.58
CA LYS A 3 12.34 -0.92 19.28
C LYS A 3 11.79 -1.99 18.33
N PHE A 4 12.08 -1.89 17.06
CA PHE A 4 11.63 -2.81 16.01
C PHE A 4 12.78 -3.16 15.05
N HIS A 5 12.62 -4.29 14.38
CA HIS A 5 13.42 -4.69 13.23
C HIS A 5 12.68 -4.33 11.95
N LYS A 6 13.41 -3.79 10.97
CA LYS A 6 12.89 -3.46 9.63
C LYS A 6 13.71 -4.22 8.60
N ARG A 7 13.05 -5.05 7.79
CA ARG A 7 13.67 -5.74 6.67
C ARG A 7 13.02 -5.32 5.36
N ILE A 8 13.83 -5.06 4.36
CA ILE A 8 13.39 -4.58 3.04
C ILE A 8 13.66 -5.67 2.02
N PHE A 9 12.63 -6.00 1.23
CA PHE A 9 12.70 -6.94 0.12
C PHE A 9 12.42 -6.17 -1.17
N GLU A 10 13.31 -6.29 -2.15
CA GLU A 10 13.08 -5.76 -3.49
C GLU A 10 12.35 -6.78 -4.33
N ARG A 11 11.34 -6.35 -5.07
CA ARG A 11 10.53 -7.18 -5.95
C ARG A 11 10.92 -6.98 -7.40
N ASN A 12 10.59 -7.93 -8.26
CA ASN A 12 10.85 -7.86 -9.70
C ASN A 12 10.14 -6.70 -10.39
N ASP A 13 9.03 -6.22 -9.83
CA ASP A 13 8.30 -5.04 -10.31
C ASP A 13 8.87 -3.71 -9.77
N ASN A 14 10.07 -3.72 -9.17
CA ASN A 14 10.76 -2.60 -8.54
C ASN A 14 10.03 -1.99 -7.31
N ARG A 15 8.96 -2.60 -6.83
CA ARG A 15 8.34 -2.21 -5.56
C ARG A 15 9.12 -2.83 -4.39
N LYS A 16 9.16 -2.11 -3.28
CA LYS A 16 9.75 -2.60 -2.03
C LYS A 16 8.66 -3.13 -1.12
N LEU A 17 8.90 -4.31 -0.54
CA LEU A 17 8.12 -4.83 0.57
C LEU A 17 8.94 -4.67 1.85
N LEU A 18 8.40 -3.96 2.83
CA LEU A 18 9.02 -3.74 4.13
C LEU A 18 8.30 -4.58 5.17
N ILE A 19 9.05 -5.33 5.93
CA ILE A 19 8.51 -6.11 7.07
C ILE A 19 9.08 -5.53 8.35
N TYR A 20 8.17 -5.18 9.25
CA TYR A 20 8.48 -4.70 10.60
C TYR A 20 8.08 -5.76 11.63
N GLY A 21 8.89 -5.93 12.65
CA GLY A 21 8.64 -6.88 13.72
C GLY A 21 9.40 -6.57 15.01
N ARG A 22 8.96 -7.14 16.13
CA ARG A 22 9.71 -7.11 17.40
C ARG A 22 10.94 -8.01 17.33
N ALA A 23 10.89 -9.04 16.48
CA ALA A 23 12.03 -9.89 16.14
C ALA A 23 12.44 -9.69 14.68
N GLU A 24 13.64 -10.14 14.35
CA GLU A 24 14.12 -10.12 12.96
C GLU A 24 13.32 -11.13 12.12
N HIS A 25 12.79 -10.66 10.98
CA HIS A 25 12.11 -11.51 10.02
C HIS A 25 13.14 -12.31 9.23
N THR A 26 13.18 -13.63 9.42
CA THR A 26 14.20 -14.52 8.83
C THR A 26 13.74 -15.29 7.60
N GLU A 27 12.43 -15.30 7.31
CA GLU A 27 11.88 -16.01 6.16
C GLU A 27 12.42 -15.44 4.86
N LYS A 28 12.74 -16.34 3.92
CA LYS A 28 13.25 -15.96 2.60
C LYS A 28 12.09 -15.74 1.64
N HIS A 29 12.18 -14.72 0.85
CA HIS A 29 11.25 -14.46 -0.25
C HIS A 29 11.41 -15.57 -1.31
N THR A 30 10.32 -16.28 -1.61
CA THR A 30 10.30 -17.41 -2.55
C THR A 30 9.34 -17.20 -3.71
N GLN A 31 8.53 -16.17 -3.69
CA GLN A 31 7.49 -15.90 -4.70
C GLN A 31 7.64 -14.53 -5.32
N GLU A 32 7.38 -14.48 -6.61
CA GLU A 32 7.33 -13.24 -7.37
C GLU A 32 5.92 -13.08 -7.97
N LEU A 33 5.31 -11.94 -7.68
CA LEU A 33 4.09 -11.54 -8.36
C LEU A 33 4.48 -10.99 -9.74
N ASP A 34 4.00 -11.64 -10.80
CA ASP A 34 4.00 -11.01 -12.13
C ASP A 34 2.87 -10.00 -12.18
N ILE A 35 3.21 -8.73 -12.00
CA ILE A 35 2.24 -7.65 -11.94
C ILE A 35 2.49 -6.65 -13.05
N THR A 36 1.51 -6.52 -13.92
CA THR A 36 1.42 -5.36 -14.80
C THR A 36 0.84 -4.19 -14.00
N LEU A 37 1.65 -3.15 -13.76
CA LEU A 37 1.17 -1.94 -13.11
C LEU A 37 0.14 -1.24 -14.00
N PRO A 38 -0.99 -0.76 -13.45
CA PRO A 38 -2.02 -0.10 -14.22
C PRO A 38 -1.53 1.23 -14.79
N SER A 39 -2.27 1.76 -15.78
CA SER A 39 -1.99 3.02 -16.47
C SER A 39 -1.75 4.18 -15.50
N SER A 40 -0.91 5.13 -15.92
CA SER A 40 -0.51 6.29 -15.13
C SER A 40 -1.72 7.14 -14.69
N PRO A 41 -1.91 7.38 -13.40
CA PRO A 41 -2.94 8.28 -12.92
C PRO A 41 -2.62 9.73 -13.30
N HIS A 42 -3.65 10.56 -13.45
CA HIS A 42 -3.50 11.98 -13.75
C HIS A 42 -4.61 12.80 -13.10
N LEU A 43 -4.39 14.08 -13.00
CA LEU A 43 -5.36 15.03 -12.49
C LEU A 43 -6.04 15.76 -13.65
N ARG A 44 -7.35 15.97 -13.53
CA ARG A 44 -8.15 16.81 -14.42
C ARG A 44 -8.75 17.98 -13.67
N TRP A 45 -8.75 19.14 -14.29
CA TRP A 45 -9.41 20.31 -13.73
C TRP A 45 -10.93 20.21 -13.92
N ASN A 46 -11.66 20.30 -12.81
CA ASN A 46 -13.12 20.42 -12.83
C ASN A 46 -13.50 21.92 -12.71
N PRO A 47 -13.95 22.58 -13.80
CA PRO A 47 -14.24 24.01 -13.79
C PRO A 47 -15.48 24.36 -12.95
N SER A 48 -16.45 23.45 -12.82
CA SER A 48 -17.68 23.69 -12.06
C SER A 48 -17.41 23.71 -10.55
N ARG A 49 -16.46 22.90 -10.06
CA ARG A 49 -16.08 22.81 -8.65
C ARG A 49 -14.80 23.57 -8.32
N GLN A 50 -14.10 24.04 -9.35
CA GLN A 50 -12.80 24.71 -9.22
C GLN A 50 -11.76 23.88 -8.44
N GLU A 51 -11.71 22.59 -8.72
CA GLU A 51 -10.81 21.64 -8.06
C GLU A 51 -10.13 20.69 -9.03
N TRP A 52 -9.03 20.12 -8.63
CA TRP A 52 -8.36 19.03 -9.35
C TRP A 52 -8.90 17.69 -8.88
N VAL A 53 -9.33 16.85 -9.83
CA VAL A 53 -9.86 15.51 -9.57
C VAL A 53 -8.88 14.49 -10.13
N THR A 54 -8.56 13.48 -9.34
CA THR A 54 -7.68 12.38 -9.73
C THR A 54 -8.45 11.36 -10.58
N TYR A 55 -7.87 10.99 -11.70
CA TYR A 55 -8.34 9.91 -12.57
C TYR A 55 -7.32 8.79 -12.62
N SER A 56 -7.76 7.58 -12.32
CA SER A 56 -6.94 6.37 -12.34
C SER A 56 -7.76 5.21 -12.90
N SER A 57 -7.68 4.97 -14.20
CA SER A 57 -8.43 3.92 -14.88
C SER A 57 -8.09 2.51 -14.40
N GLY A 58 -6.87 2.28 -13.94
CA GLY A 58 -6.46 0.99 -13.39
C GLY A 58 -7.24 0.55 -12.15
N ARG A 59 -7.95 1.48 -11.48
CA ARG A 59 -8.76 1.15 -10.30
C ARG A 59 -10.09 0.49 -10.63
N GLU A 60 -10.56 0.57 -11.85
CA GLU A 60 -11.80 -0.07 -12.29
C GLU A 60 -11.72 -1.61 -12.22
N ASN A 61 -10.53 -2.17 -12.39
CA ASN A 61 -10.28 -3.61 -12.32
C ASN A 61 -9.96 -4.09 -10.88
N ARG A 62 -10.17 -3.26 -9.88
CA ARG A 62 -9.90 -3.61 -8.49
C ARG A 62 -10.94 -4.63 -8.02
N THR A 63 -10.46 -5.75 -7.48
CA THR A 63 -11.33 -6.76 -6.87
C THR A 63 -11.96 -6.21 -5.59
N PHE A 64 -13.28 -6.32 -5.49
CA PHE A 64 -14.03 -6.01 -4.27
C PHE A 64 -14.27 -7.29 -3.48
N PHE A 65 -13.98 -7.27 -2.17
CA PHE A 65 -14.28 -8.38 -1.23
C PHE A 65 -13.89 -9.78 -1.75
N PRO A 66 -12.63 -10.05 -2.02
CA PRO A 66 -12.25 -11.42 -2.33
C PRO A 66 -12.52 -12.29 -1.09
N PRO A 67 -13.01 -13.52 -1.29
CA PRO A 67 -13.05 -14.48 -0.20
C PRO A 67 -11.68 -14.61 0.47
N LYS A 68 -11.64 -14.91 1.77
CA LYS A 68 -10.40 -15.05 2.56
C LYS A 68 -9.28 -15.81 1.82
N LYS A 69 -9.64 -16.91 1.17
CA LYS A 69 -8.70 -17.73 0.37
C LYS A 69 -7.98 -16.96 -0.74
N TYR A 70 -8.59 -15.90 -1.26
CA TYR A 70 -8.07 -15.10 -2.37
C TYR A 70 -7.70 -13.68 -1.95
N CYS A 71 -7.59 -13.43 -0.65
CA CYS A 71 -7.21 -12.12 -0.13
C CYS A 71 -5.77 -11.77 -0.55
N PRO A 72 -5.54 -10.68 -1.29
CA PRO A 72 -4.21 -10.33 -1.77
C PRO A 72 -3.26 -9.85 -0.66
N PHE A 73 -3.77 -9.57 0.54
CA PHE A 73 -3.02 -9.03 1.67
C PHE A 73 -2.74 -10.06 2.77
N CYS A 74 -3.34 -11.24 2.68
CA CYS A 74 -3.04 -12.32 3.60
C CYS A 74 -1.67 -12.94 3.31
N PRO A 75 -1.06 -13.63 4.29
CA PRO A 75 0.15 -14.42 4.07
C PRO A 75 -0.01 -15.36 2.87
N GLY A 76 0.94 -15.29 1.94
CA GLY A 76 0.90 -16.04 0.70
C GLY A 76 1.98 -17.08 0.61
N SER A 77 1.78 -18.24 1.24
CA SER A 77 2.66 -19.41 1.07
C SER A 77 2.25 -20.32 -0.09
N ASP A 78 1.04 -20.12 -0.68
CA ASP A 78 0.54 -20.94 -1.79
C ASP A 78 0.99 -20.35 -3.13
N LEU A 79 1.79 -21.11 -3.86
CA LEU A 79 2.31 -20.74 -5.20
C LEU A 79 1.21 -20.55 -6.26
N ASN A 80 0.03 -21.14 -6.06
CA ASN A 80 -1.09 -21.00 -6.98
C ASN A 80 -1.88 -19.70 -6.78
N PHE A 81 -1.73 -19.07 -5.60
CA PHE A 81 -2.42 -17.83 -5.24
C PHE A 81 -1.43 -16.84 -4.62
N PRO A 82 -0.55 -16.26 -5.44
CA PRO A 82 0.45 -15.30 -4.96
C PRO A 82 -0.22 -14.05 -4.39
N THR A 83 0.21 -13.63 -3.20
CA THR A 83 -0.27 -12.44 -2.52
C THR A 83 0.78 -11.32 -2.53
N GLU A 84 0.41 -10.13 -2.07
CA GLU A 84 1.36 -9.02 -1.88
C GLU A 84 2.39 -9.31 -0.78
N ILE A 85 2.14 -10.29 0.08
CA ILE A 85 3.01 -10.65 1.21
C ILE A 85 3.37 -12.15 1.11
N PRO A 86 4.48 -12.49 0.41
CA PRO A 86 4.85 -13.86 0.09
C PRO A 86 5.57 -14.57 1.26
N PHE A 87 5.07 -14.39 2.46
CA PHE A 87 5.57 -15.01 3.68
C PHE A 87 4.48 -15.82 4.36
N SER A 88 4.86 -16.75 5.21
CA SER A 88 3.90 -17.55 5.99
C SER A 88 3.33 -16.77 7.16
N SER A 89 4.08 -15.81 7.69
CA SER A 89 3.67 -14.92 8.77
C SER A 89 4.44 -13.60 8.73
N PHE A 90 3.87 -12.57 9.35
CA PHE A 90 4.52 -11.27 9.55
C PHE A 90 3.85 -10.54 10.72
N GLU A 91 4.48 -9.51 11.26
CA GLU A 91 3.83 -8.66 12.25
C GLU A 91 3.20 -7.43 11.61
N VAL A 92 3.99 -6.65 10.85
CA VAL A 92 3.50 -5.54 10.03
C VAL A 92 4.21 -5.56 8.68
N ALA A 93 3.44 -5.47 7.61
CA ALA A 93 3.94 -5.40 6.25
C ALA A 93 3.57 -4.07 5.59
N VAL A 94 4.51 -3.45 4.87
CA VAL A 94 4.30 -2.20 4.15
C VAL A 94 4.78 -2.33 2.72
N PHE A 95 3.96 -1.90 1.77
CA PHE A 95 4.32 -1.95 0.34
C PHE A 95 3.57 -0.88 -0.46
N PRO A 96 4.12 -0.41 -1.60
CA PRO A 96 3.43 0.54 -2.47
C PRO A 96 2.14 -0.04 -3.02
N ASN A 97 1.07 0.76 -2.97
CA ASN A 97 -0.22 0.39 -3.50
C ASN A 97 -0.16 0.26 -5.03
N ARG A 98 -0.42 -0.93 -5.55
CA ARG A 98 -0.39 -1.21 -6.99
C ARG A 98 -1.47 -0.48 -7.79
N TRP A 99 -2.61 -0.16 -7.18
CA TRP A 99 -3.68 0.67 -7.75
C TRP A 99 -3.66 2.10 -7.23
N SER A 100 -2.46 2.64 -7.08
CA SER A 100 -2.29 4.00 -6.57
C SER A 100 -2.97 5.03 -7.47
N SER A 101 -3.57 6.03 -6.86
CA SER A 101 -4.01 7.26 -7.54
C SER A 101 -2.88 8.27 -7.73
N PHE A 102 -1.69 7.97 -7.24
CA PHE A 102 -0.50 8.79 -7.29
C PHE A 102 0.70 7.98 -7.78
N ASN A 103 1.62 8.63 -8.51
CA ASN A 103 2.86 8.01 -8.95
C ASN A 103 3.94 9.09 -9.04
N THR A 104 5.18 8.71 -8.79
CA THR A 104 6.34 9.63 -8.87
C THR A 104 6.88 9.80 -10.29
N HIS A 105 6.45 8.98 -11.25
CA HIS A 105 6.94 8.96 -12.64
C HIS A 105 5.86 9.27 -13.67
N ASN A 106 4.82 10.00 -13.27
CA ASN A 106 3.72 10.33 -14.15
C ASN A 106 4.15 11.32 -15.25
N LYS A 107 3.78 11.00 -16.47
CA LYS A 107 3.86 11.94 -17.59
C LYS A 107 2.59 12.78 -17.64
N ASN A 108 2.72 14.00 -18.14
CA ASN A 108 1.55 14.80 -18.48
C ASN A 108 0.78 14.13 -19.62
N ILE A 109 -0.55 14.04 -19.49
CA ILE A 109 -1.42 13.43 -20.48
C ILE A 109 -2.18 14.59 -21.13
N ASP A 110 -2.10 14.71 -22.45
CA ASP A 110 -2.91 15.66 -23.21
C ASP A 110 -4.29 15.03 -23.53
N ILE A 111 -5.36 15.70 -23.08
CA ILE A 111 -6.74 15.29 -23.37
C ILE A 111 -7.47 16.47 -24.04
N GLY A 112 -6.86 17.09 -25.03
CA GLY A 112 -7.44 18.18 -25.81
C GLY A 112 -7.83 19.40 -24.97
N SER A 113 -9.13 19.72 -24.90
CA SER A 113 -9.60 20.91 -24.17
C SER A 113 -9.59 20.82 -22.64
N ILE A 114 -9.32 19.65 -22.08
CA ILE A 114 -9.32 19.43 -20.63
C ILE A 114 -7.95 19.73 -20.06
N LYS A 115 -7.86 20.65 -19.10
CA LYS A 115 -6.60 20.90 -18.38
C LYS A 115 -6.23 19.67 -17.55
N THR A 116 -5.02 19.15 -17.77
CA THR A 116 -4.47 18.01 -17.05
C THR A 116 -3.15 18.35 -16.38
N LYS A 117 -2.77 17.59 -15.37
CA LYS A 117 -1.45 17.58 -14.79
C LYS A 117 -1.11 16.20 -14.22
N PRO A 118 0.18 15.88 -14.02
CA PRO A 118 0.59 14.64 -13.39
C PRO A 118 -0.01 14.51 -11.98
N SER A 119 -0.44 13.31 -11.61
CA SER A 119 -0.85 12.97 -10.24
C SER A 119 0.36 12.50 -9.45
N ASN A 120 1.25 13.46 -9.11
CA ASN A 120 2.48 13.17 -8.40
C ASN A 120 2.21 12.85 -6.93
N GLY A 121 2.89 11.83 -6.41
CA GLY A 121 2.81 11.42 -5.03
C GLY A 121 3.14 9.95 -4.85
N HIS A 122 2.95 9.48 -3.63
CA HIS A 122 3.22 8.11 -3.23
C HIS A 122 2.05 7.58 -2.41
N SER A 123 1.76 6.28 -2.52
CA SER A 123 0.70 5.63 -1.75
C SER A 123 1.19 4.26 -1.32
N GLU A 124 1.17 4.01 -0.03
CA GLU A 124 1.53 2.73 0.58
C GLU A 124 0.31 2.11 1.26
N ILE A 125 0.35 0.79 1.37
CA ILE A 125 -0.56 0.00 2.18
C ILE A 125 0.23 -0.52 3.37
N ILE A 126 -0.34 -0.39 4.57
CA ILE A 126 0.19 -0.96 5.80
C ILE A 126 -0.77 -2.04 6.25
N VAL A 127 -0.32 -3.30 6.21
CA VAL A 127 -1.06 -4.45 6.72
C VAL A 127 -0.49 -4.77 8.10
N TYR A 128 -1.30 -4.64 9.12
CA TYR A 128 -0.86 -4.66 10.51
C TYR A 128 -1.07 -6.01 11.22
N SER A 129 -1.59 -7.01 10.52
CA SER A 129 -1.72 -8.38 11.04
C SER A 129 -1.69 -9.39 9.90
N ASP A 130 -1.14 -10.57 10.16
CA ASP A 130 -1.20 -11.75 9.31
C ASP A 130 -2.49 -12.56 9.49
N VAL A 131 -3.34 -12.17 10.44
CA VAL A 131 -4.66 -12.77 10.68
C VAL A 131 -5.72 -11.97 9.94
N HIS A 132 -6.48 -12.65 9.08
CA HIS A 132 -7.43 -12.02 8.15
C HIS A 132 -8.52 -11.17 8.81
N GLU A 133 -8.96 -11.53 10.00
CA GLU A 133 -10.10 -10.92 10.69
C GLU A 133 -9.68 -10.07 11.90
N ASP A 134 -8.37 -9.84 12.10
CA ASP A 134 -7.89 -9.02 13.21
C ASP A 134 -8.37 -7.57 13.09
N THR A 135 -8.66 -6.99 14.25
CA THR A 135 -8.99 -5.58 14.37
C THR A 135 -8.02 -4.89 15.35
N ILE A 136 -7.75 -3.61 15.15
CA ILE A 136 -6.89 -2.86 16.08
C ILE A 136 -7.43 -2.90 17.51
N ALA A 137 -8.76 -2.97 17.68
CA ALA A 137 -9.39 -3.00 19.01
C ALA A 137 -9.10 -4.29 19.79
N GLU A 138 -8.78 -5.38 19.10
CA GLU A 138 -8.52 -6.70 19.69
C GLU A 138 -7.02 -7.02 19.75
N MET A 139 -6.19 -6.16 19.15
CA MET A 139 -4.74 -6.37 19.14
C MET A 139 -4.10 -6.16 20.52
N PRO A 140 -3.09 -6.97 20.87
CA PRO A 140 -2.26 -6.72 22.04
C PRO A 140 -1.54 -5.37 21.97
N LEU A 141 -1.32 -4.73 23.11
CA LEU A 141 -0.77 -3.37 23.17
C LEU A 141 0.63 -3.26 22.55
N ASP A 142 1.45 -4.28 22.64
CA ASP A 142 2.79 -4.32 22.00
C ASP A 142 2.72 -4.31 20.48
N ARG A 143 1.67 -4.92 19.90
CA ARG A 143 1.40 -4.90 18.46
C ARG A 143 0.91 -3.52 18.01
N ILE A 144 0.01 -2.90 18.78
CA ILE A 144 -0.42 -1.51 18.54
C ILE A 144 0.78 -0.56 18.60
N GLN A 145 1.66 -0.75 19.58
CA GLN A 145 2.88 0.04 19.69
C GLN A 145 3.80 -0.16 18.48
N LEU A 146 3.97 -1.38 17.98
CA LEU A 146 4.73 -1.66 16.77
C LEU A 146 4.12 -0.95 15.55
N LEU A 147 2.79 -0.97 15.42
CA LEU A 147 2.08 -0.27 14.35
C LEU A 147 2.35 1.24 14.40
N VAL A 148 2.27 1.87 15.57
CA VAL A 148 2.56 3.30 15.74
C VAL A 148 4.02 3.62 15.41
N GLU A 149 4.96 2.77 15.82
CA GLU A 149 6.38 2.90 15.48
C GLU A 149 6.61 2.77 13.97
N THR A 150 5.89 1.84 13.30
CA THR A 150 5.91 1.69 11.85
C THR A 150 5.38 2.94 11.14
N TRP A 151 4.25 3.50 11.60
CA TRP A 151 3.72 4.75 11.05
C TRP A 151 4.72 5.89 11.19
N ASN A 152 5.37 6.02 12.34
CA ASN A 152 6.36 7.06 12.56
C ASN A 152 7.58 6.90 11.64
N ASP A 153 8.07 5.68 11.45
CA ASP A 153 9.19 5.39 10.53
C ASP A 153 8.80 5.72 9.07
N ARG A 154 7.62 5.28 8.63
CA ARG A 154 7.14 5.58 7.27
C ARG A 154 6.90 7.07 7.06
N TYR A 155 6.26 7.73 8.01
CA TYR A 155 6.03 9.17 7.97
C TYR A 155 7.34 9.94 7.83
N THR A 156 8.33 9.62 8.66
CA THR A 156 9.64 10.27 8.64
C THR A 156 10.37 10.03 7.33
N GLU A 157 10.40 8.78 6.84
CA GLU A 157 11.07 8.44 5.58
C GLU A 157 10.40 9.11 4.38
N LEU A 158 9.07 9.13 4.32
CA LEU A 158 8.35 9.78 3.22
C LEU A 158 8.52 11.30 3.25
N LEU A 159 8.44 11.96 4.40
CA LEU A 159 8.65 13.41 4.50
C LEU A 159 10.10 13.84 4.23
N SER A 160 11.08 12.93 4.35
CA SER A 160 12.46 13.25 3.99
C SER A 160 12.69 13.35 2.47
N ARG A 161 11.70 13.01 1.66
CA ARG A 161 11.77 13.08 0.20
C ARG A 161 11.40 14.48 -0.29
N ASP A 162 12.18 15.02 -1.21
CA ASP A 162 11.94 16.36 -1.80
C ASP A 162 10.64 16.44 -2.63
N ASP A 163 10.14 15.29 -3.11
CA ASP A 163 8.93 15.22 -3.93
C ASP A 163 7.64 15.04 -3.12
N ILE A 164 7.72 14.94 -1.79
CA ILE A 164 6.58 14.74 -0.87
C ILE A 164 6.44 15.96 0.05
N ALA A 165 5.38 16.71 -0.12
CA ALA A 165 5.08 17.88 0.71
C ALA A 165 4.23 17.57 1.96
N TYR A 166 3.50 16.46 1.93
CA TYR A 166 2.56 16.09 2.99
C TYR A 166 2.33 14.58 3.01
N VAL A 167 2.21 13.98 4.18
CA VAL A 167 1.86 12.56 4.39
C VAL A 167 0.57 12.48 5.19
N LEU A 168 -0.42 11.74 4.67
CA LEU A 168 -1.71 11.51 5.31
C LEU A 168 -1.85 10.01 5.61
N PRO A 169 -1.61 9.56 6.84
CA PRO A 169 -2.03 8.23 7.28
C PRO A 169 -3.55 8.23 7.52
N PHE A 170 -4.23 7.19 7.07
CA PHE A 170 -5.65 6.99 7.32
C PHE A 170 -5.97 5.50 7.33
N GLU A 171 -7.04 5.14 7.99
CA GLU A 171 -7.54 3.78 8.04
C GLU A 171 -8.92 3.71 7.36
N ASN A 172 -9.10 2.74 6.48
CA ASN A 172 -10.39 2.40 5.92
C ASN A 172 -10.95 1.19 6.67
N ARG A 173 -12.16 1.33 7.21
CA ARG A 173 -12.83 0.27 7.98
C ARG A 173 -14.22 -0.03 7.44
N GLY A 174 -14.62 -1.28 7.61
CA GLY A 174 -15.97 -1.76 7.35
C GLY A 174 -16.22 -2.24 5.93
N GLU A 175 -17.27 -3.04 5.80
CA GLU A 175 -17.65 -3.71 4.56
C GLU A 175 -17.93 -2.74 3.40
N GLU A 176 -18.53 -1.61 3.68
CA GLU A 176 -18.91 -0.60 2.68
C GLU A 176 -17.71 0.04 1.97
N LEU A 177 -16.53 0.01 2.61
CA LEU A 177 -15.30 0.53 2.02
C LEU A 177 -14.51 -0.51 1.25
N SER A 178 -15.01 -1.74 1.16
CA SER A 178 -14.36 -2.90 0.53
C SER A 178 -12.93 -3.19 1.01
N LEU A 179 -12.63 -2.82 2.26
CA LEU A 179 -11.31 -2.90 2.85
C LEU A 179 -11.47 -3.44 4.28
N ILE A 180 -11.51 -4.77 4.39
CA ILE A 180 -11.61 -5.44 5.70
C ILE A 180 -10.28 -5.37 6.45
N HIS A 181 -9.16 -5.10 5.74
CA HIS A 181 -7.81 -5.24 6.27
C HIS A 181 -6.88 -4.11 5.83
N ILE A 182 -7.18 -2.89 6.22
CA ILE A 182 -6.18 -1.82 6.10
C ILE A 182 -6.16 -1.03 7.39
#